data_a7c4425111392cc1ec5ae40d92e0fdfa
#
_entry.id   a7c4425111392cc1ec5ae40d92e0fdfa
#
_cell.length_a   1.000
_cell.length_b   1.000
_cell.length_c   1.000
_cell.angle_alpha   90.00
_cell.angle_beta   90.00
_cell.angle_gamma   90.00
#
_symmetry.space_group_name_H-M   'P 1'
#
loop_
_entity.id
_entity.type
_entity.pdbx_description
1 polymer ?
#
loop_
_entity_poly.entity_id
_entity_poly.type
_entity_poly.pdbx_seq_one_letter_code
_entity_poly.pdbx_strand_id
1 'polypeptide(L)'
;MELDYNVISNIKNMEEINVNQYFDPDQKYTVPYFWGTSGFAVDTSVVTDVKPSWSMLFDPNSPYCGKISMLNDERETLGAALMYLGYSINDTDPAHLEEAKNLLIEQSKCVKAYDSETNDELIISGETVLGHMWTGDAITSGSPDAGGREEIDYVIPTEGCTIFQDNLMVPAAAPNAYTAMVFMNYLHFPEVAAQNAEYVGYPSPNKAAKEFIDPAILADERVYPPAEVMSHLQWIEDVGDALELYDRVWTEFKAAVGSQ
;
A
#
# COMPACT_ATOMS: atom_id res chain seq x y z
N MET A 1 -4.04 22.00 10.77
CA MET A 1 -3.77 22.78 11.99
C MET A 1 -3.05 21.90 13.01
N GLU A 2 -2.34 22.49 13.97
CA GLU A 2 -1.79 21.69 15.06
C GLU A 2 -2.91 21.00 15.84
N LEU A 3 -2.67 19.75 16.23
CA LEU A 3 -3.64 18.92 16.96
C LEU A 3 -3.44 19.08 18.47
N ASP A 4 -4.55 19.04 19.24
CA ASP A 4 -4.49 19.03 20.70
C ASP A 4 -4.50 17.58 21.23
N TYR A 5 -3.34 17.08 21.60
CA TYR A 5 -3.18 15.72 22.13
C TYR A 5 -3.71 15.55 23.57
N ASN A 6 -4.13 16.61 24.24
CA ASN A 6 -4.95 16.44 25.45
C ASN A 6 -6.37 15.95 25.08
N VAL A 7 -6.86 16.32 23.89
CA VAL A 7 -8.13 15.81 23.33
C VAL A 7 -7.94 14.44 22.71
N ILE A 8 -6.83 14.25 21.95
CA ILE A 8 -6.50 12.97 21.27
C ILE A 8 -5.57 12.15 22.20
N SER A 9 -6.02 11.85 23.41
CA SER A 9 -5.20 11.21 24.45
C SER A 9 -4.79 9.77 24.12
N ASN A 10 -5.47 9.11 23.16
CA ASN A 10 -5.15 7.75 22.71
C ASN A 10 -3.94 7.68 21.78
N ILE A 11 -3.38 8.82 21.36
CA ILE A 11 -2.10 8.87 20.60
C ILE A 11 -0.96 8.14 21.32
N LYS A 12 -0.97 8.08 22.65
CA LYS A 12 -0.01 7.34 23.47
C LYS A 12 0.03 5.84 23.20
N ASN A 13 -1.00 5.31 22.56
CA ASN A 13 -1.13 3.89 22.24
C ASN A 13 -0.46 3.53 20.90
N MET A 14 0.05 4.51 20.14
CA MET A 14 0.67 4.26 18.83
C MET A 14 1.99 3.50 18.96
N GLU A 15 2.27 2.68 17.97
CA GLU A 15 3.58 2.03 17.78
C GLU A 15 4.66 3.09 17.47
N GLU A 16 5.88 2.84 17.93
CA GLU A 16 7.00 3.77 17.72
C GLU A 16 7.33 3.98 16.24
N ILE A 17 7.14 2.96 15.41
CA ILE A 17 7.38 3.03 13.96
C ILE A 17 6.38 3.96 13.25
N ASN A 18 5.23 4.25 13.85
CA ASN A 18 4.16 5.02 13.23
C ASN A 18 4.09 6.48 13.70
N VAL A 19 4.89 6.87 14.68
CA VAL A 19 4.93 8.25 15.20
C VAL A 19 6.22 8.97 14.81
N ASN A 20 6.18 10.30 14.80
CA ASN A 20 7.32 11.15 14.48
C ASN A 20 7.94 10.85 13.10
N GLN A 21 7.08 10.53 12.13
CA GLN A 21 7.49 10.26 10.76
C GLN A 21 8.12 11.50 10.11
N TYR A 22 8.92 11.30 9.07
CA TYR A 22 9.67 12.35 8.38
C TYR A 22 8.79 13.53 7.93
N PHE A 23 7.51 13.29 7.62
CA PHE A 23 6.55 14.33 7.21
C PHE A 23 5.92 15.08 8.40
N ASP A 24 6.03 14.58 9.62
CA ASP A 24 5.56 15.22 10.87
C ASP A 24 6.47 14.82 12.06
N PRO A 25 7.76 15.23 12.04
CA PRO A 25 8.77 14.72 12.98
C PRO A 25 8.52 15.10 14.44
N ASP A 26 7.72 16.13 14.69
CA ASP A 26 7.31 16.55 16.02
C ASP A 26 5.93 16.02 16.42
N GLN A 27 5.29 15.21 15.55
CA GLN A 27 3.94 14.68 15.73
C GLN A 27 2.94 15.78 16.08
N LYS A 28 2.84 16.84 15.25
CA LYS A 28 1.99 18.01 15.52
C LYS A 28 0.68 18.02 14.76
N TYR A 29 0.64 17.39 13.59
CA TYR A 29 -0.41 17.61 12.60
C TYR A 29 -1.18 16.35 12.24
N THR A 30 -0.62 15.16 12.53
CA THR A 30 -1.12 13.87 12.06
C THR A 30 -1.37 12.89 13.20
N VAL A 31 -2.37 12.03 13.03
CA VAL A 31 -2.58 10.85 13.88
C VAL A 31 -2.57 9.63 12.97
N PRO A 32 -1.65 8.67 13.17
CA PRO A 32 -1.63 7.42 12.40
C PRO A 32 -2.97 6.71 12.47
N TYR A 33 -3.49 6.22 11.35
CA TYR A 33 -4.79 5.55 11.30
C TYR A 33 -4.68 4.09 10.90
N PHE A 34 -4.08 3.82 9.75
CA PHE A 34 -3.67 2.50 9.28
C PHE A 34 -2.26 2.59 8.70
N TRP A 35 -1.67 1.44 8.48
CA TRP A 35 -0.47 1.30 7.66
C TRP A 35 -0.59 0.04 6.82
N GLY A 36 0.28 -0.17 5.89
CA GLY A 36 0.27 -1.35 5.06
C GLY A 36 1.47 -1.43 4.13
N THR A 37 1.45 -2.42 3.27
CA THR A 37 2.46 -2.66 2.25
C THR A 37 1.80 -2.73 0.87
N SER A 38 2.56 -2.47 -0.20
CA SER A 38 2.09 -2.54 -1.57
C SER A 38 2.83 -3.66 -2.31
N GLY A 39 2.31 -4.86 -2.21
CA GLY A 39 2.82 -6.04 -2.92
C GLY A 39 1.92 -6.41 -4.10
N PHE A 40 1.65 -7.70 -4.26
CA PHE A 40 0.70 -8.14 -5.27
C PHE A 40 -0.23 -9.24 -4.75
N ALA A 41 -1.46 -9.21 -5.24
CA ALA A 41 -2.42 -10.28 -5.04
C ALA A 41 -2.28 -11.32 -6.16
N VAL A 42 -2.57 -12.59 -5.86
CA VAL A 42 -2.46 -13.71 -6.76
C VAL A 42 -3.62 -14.69 -6.59
N ASP A 43 -4.26 -15.08 -7.69
CA ASP A 43 -5.23 -16.17 -7.72
C ASP A 43 -4.50 -17.52 -7.77
N THR A 44 -4.35 -18.17 -6.63
CA THR A 44 -3.63 -19.44 -6.48
C THR A 44 -4.33 -20.63 -7.12
N SER A 45 -5.59 -20.51 -7.48
CA SER A 45 -6.30 -21.54 -8.27
C SER A 45 -5.83 -21.60 -9.72
N VAL A 46 -5.24 -20.51 -10.21
CA VAL A 46 -4.74 -20.38 -11.60
C VAL A 46 -3.21 -20.33 -11.62
N VAL A 47 -2.61 -19.57 -10.71
CA VAL A 47 -1.15 -19.38 -10.60
C VAL A 47 -0.58 -20.37 -9.61
N THR A 48 -0.04 -21.49 -10.09
CA THR A 48 0.42 -22.60 -9.24
C THR A 48 1.92 -22.52 -8.89
N ASP A 49 2.69 -21.68 -9.54
CA ASP A 49 4.14 -21.45 -9.28
C ASP A 49 4.37 -20.00 -8.85
N VAL A 50 3.82 -19.65 -7.69
CA VAL A 50 3.93 -18.32 -7.12
C VAL A 50 5.37 -18.09 -6.63
N LYS A 51 6.00 -17.02 -7.11
CA LYS A 51 7.31 -16.56 -6.65
C LYS A 51 7.12 -15.25 -5.88
N PRO A 52 7.73 -15.08 -4.72
CA PRO A 52 7.70 -13.82 -3.99
C PRO A 52 8.65 -12.79 -4.64
N SER A 53 8.36 -12.39 -5.86
CA SER A 53 9.20 -11.50 -6.66
C SER A 53 8.33 -10.67 -7.61
N TRP A 54 8.70 -9.42 -7.79
CA TRP A 54 8.11 -8.54 -8.79
C TRP A 54 8.19 -9.09 -10.21
N SER A 55 9.08 -10.05 -10.48
CA SER A 55 9.12 -10.74 -11.78
C SER A 55 7.79 -11.36 -12.19
N MET A 56 6.90 -11.69 -11.25
CA MET A 56 5.55 -12.19 -11.54
C MET A 56 4.72 -11.19 -12.36
N LEU A 57 4.95 -9.89 -12.13
CA LEU A 57 4.23 -8.81 -12.80
C LEU A 57 5.03 -8.22 -14.00
N PHE A 58 6.37 -8.28 -13.94
CA PHE A 58 7.24 -7.60 -14.92
C PHE A 58 7.85 -8.51 -16.00
N ASP A 59 7.69 -9.84 -15.90
CA ASP A 59 8.18 -10.74 -16.97
C ASP A 59 7.35 -10.56 -18.24
N PRO A 60 7.95 -10.09 -19.36
CA PRO A 60 7.24 -9.92 -20.63
C PRO A 60 6.80 -11.25 -21.27
N ASN A 61 7.35 -12.38 -20.80
CA ASN A 61 6.98 -13.72 -21.24
C ASN A 61 6.04 -14.42 -20.26
N SER A 62 5.43 -13.69 -19.34
CA SER A 62 4.49 -14.25 -18.37
C SER A 62 3.37 -15.03 -19.07
N PRO A 63 3.08 -16.27 -18.64
CA PRO A 63 1.92 -17.01 -19.15
C PRO A 63 0.59 -16.33 -18.77
N TYR A 64 0.63 -15.34 -17.90
CA TYR A 64 -0.51 -14.58 -17.42
C TYR A 64 -0.67 -13.22 -18.13
N CYS A 65 0.04 -13.02 -19.24
CA CYS A 65 -0.06 -11.80 -20.06
C CYS A 65 -1.53 -11.53 -20.45
N GLY A 66 -2.00 -10.29 -20.26
CA GLY A 66 -3.40 -9.88 -20.42
C GLY A 66 -4.30 -10.18 -19.22
N LYS A 67 -3.74 -10.74 -18.13
CA LYS A 67 -4.44 -11.02 -16.87
C LYS A 67 -3.71 -10.41 -15.66
N ILE A 68 -2.96 -9.36 -15.87
CA ILE A 68 -2.25 -8.62 -14.84
C ILE A 68 -2.90 -7.24 -14.69
N SER A 69 -3.13 -6.78 -13.47
CA SER A 69 -3.51 -5.40 -13.17
C SER A 69 -2.41 -4.71 -12.36
N MET A 70 -2.33 -3.41 -12.52
CA MET A 70 -1.41 -2.55 -11.78
C MET A 70 -2.18 -1.41 -11.12
N LEU A 71 -1.67 -0.89 -10.02
CA LEU A 71 -2.19 0.34 -9.45
C LEU A 71 -2.03 1.50 -10.44
N ASN A 72 -3.01 2.38 -10.51
CA ASN A 72 -2.94 3.63 -11.24
C ASN A 72 -2.44 4.75 -10.31
N ASP A 73 -1.31 4.48 -9.67
CA ASP A 73 -0.62 5.38 -8.76
C ASP A 73 0.83 5.52 -9.20
N GLU A 74 1.28 6.77 -9.34
CA GLU A 74 2.60 7.11 -9.85
C GLU A 74 3.71 6.54 -8.97
N ARG A 75 3.66 6.83 -7.66
CA ARG A 75 4.73 6.48 -6.74
C ARG A 75 4.77 4.98 -6.44
N GLU A 76 3.62 4.32 -6.40
CA GLU A 76 3.51 2.88 -6.22
C GLU A 76 4.00 2.12 -7.46
N THR A 77 3.51 2.48 -8.64
CA THR A 77 3.82 1.73 -9.86
C THR A 77 5.25 1.96 -10.36
N LEU A 78 5.74 3.22 -10.31
CA LEU A 78 7.16 3.48 -10.56
C LEU A 78 8.05 2.87 -9.48
N GLY A 79 7.60 2.91 -8.21
CA GLY A 79 8.31 2.30 -7.09
C GLY A 79 8.51 0.80 -7.25
N ALA A 80 7.46 0.07 -7.66
CA ALA A 80 7.56 -1.36 -7.94
C ALA A 80 8.55 -1.66 -9.09
N ALA A 81 8.53 -0.85 -10.15
CA ALA A 81 9.46 -0.98 -11.26
C ALA A 81 10.92 -0.69 -10.84
N LEU A 82 11.13 0.37 -10.05
CA LEU A 82 12.45 0.71 -9.50
C LEU A 82 13.00 -0.42 -8.62
N MET A 83 12.18 -0.96 -7.71
CA MET A 83 12.62 -2.06 -6.85
C MET A 83 12.95 -3.33 -7.64
N TYR A 84 12.15 -3.67 -8.65
CA TYR A 84 12.46 -4.77 -9.54
C TYR A 84 13.80 -4.61 -10.26
N LEU A 85 14.17 -3.37 -10.61
CA LEU A 85 15.47 -3.02 -11.21
C LEU A 85 16.61 -2.94 -10.18
N GLY A 86 16.31 -3.05 -8.88
CA GLY A 86 17.30 -2.98 -7.80
C GLY A 86 17.61 -1.56 -7.30
N TYR A 87 16.74 -0.60 -7.63
CA TYR A 87 16.84 0.80 -7.18
C TYR A 87 15.92 1.07 -5.97
N SER A 88 16.12 2.20 -5.31
CA SER A 88 15.21 2.69 -4.27
C SER A 88 13.90 3.20 -4.90
N ILE A 89 12.76 3.04 -4.20
CA ILE A 89 11.49 3.68 -4.59
C ILE A 89 11.56 5.21 -4.57
N ASN A 90 12.55 5.77 -3.88
CA ASN A 90 12.79 7.21 -3.77
C ASN A 90 14.01 7.65 -4.61
N ASP A 91 14.41 6.84 -5.59
CA ASP A 91 15.53 7.17 -6.47
C ASP A 91 15.25 8.45 -7.26
N THR A 92 16.24 9.32 -7.35
CA THR A 92 16.14 10.62 -8.03
C THR A 92 17.04 10.73 -9.26
N ASP A 93 17.71 9.64 -9.64
CA ASP A 93 18.53 9.61 -10.86
C ASP A 93 17.62 9.56 -12.09
N PRO A 94 17.72 10.55 -13.00
CA PRO A 94 16.90 10.57 -14.23
C PRO A 94 17.09 9.33 -15.11
N ALA A 95 18.27 8.70 -15.08
CA ALA A 95 18.52 7.50 -15.89
C ALA A 95 17.77 6.28 -15.33
N HIS A 96 17.71 6.13 -14.01
CA HIS A 96 16.98 5.04 -13.35
C HIS A 96 15.46 5.19 -13.53
N LEU A 97 14.93 6.41 -13.43
CA LEU A 97 13.52 6.69 -13.68
C LEU A 97 13.14 6.46 -15.15
N GLU A 98 14.05 6.78 -16.07
CA GLU A 98 13.86 6.46 -17.51
C GLU A 98 13.86 4.95 -17.75
N GLU A 99 14.72 4.19 -17.07
CA GLU A 99 14.77 2.73 -17.15
C GLU A 99 13.47 2.11 -16.59
N ALA A 100 12.98 2.59 -15.45
CA ALA A 100 11.71 2.17 -14.87
C ALA A 100 10.52 2.46 -15.81
N LYS A 101 10.46 3.64 -16.42
CA LYS A 101 9.46 3.97 -17.44
C LYS A 101 9.48 3.00 -18.61
N ASN A 102 10.67 2.72 -19.15
CA ASN A 102 10.80 1.81 -20.29
C ASN A 102 10.38 0.38 -19.93
N LEU A 103 10.69 -0.08 -18.73
CA LEU A 103 10.20 -1.36 -18.20
C LEU A 103 8.66 -1.38 -18.14
N LEU A 104 8.03 -0.33 -17.60
CA LEU A 104 6.57 -0.23 -17.53
C LEU A 104 5.92 -0.19 -18.92
N ILE A 105 6.51 0.50 -19.90
CA ILE A 105 6.03 0.51 -21.29
C ILE A 105 6.08 -0.91 -21.90
N GLU A 106 7.15 -1.67 -21.65
CA GLU A 106 7.22 -3.07 -22.10
C GLU A 106 6.19 -3.94 -21.39
N GLN A 107 6.09 -3.83 -20.06
CA GLN A 107 5.13 -4.56 -19.23
C GLN A 107 3.69 -4.28 -19.65
N SER A 108 3.36 -3.04 -20.02
CA SER A 108 2.00 -2.63 -20.36
C SER A 108 1.33 -3.49 -21.43
N LYS A 109 2.12 -4.13 -22.29
CA LYS A 109 1.62 -5.08 -23.29
C LYS A 109 0.95 -6.31 -22.67
N CYS A 110 1.28 -6.62 -21.43
CA CYS A 110 0.73 -7.73 -20.64
C CYS A 110 -0.25 -7.27 -19.56
N VAL A 111 -0.37 -5.97 -19.30
CA VAL A 111 -1.28 -5.41 -18.33
C VAL A 111 -2.67 -5.27 -18.93
N LYS A 112 -3.68 -5.73 -18.22
CA LYS A 112 -5.09 -5.59 -18.59
C LYS A 112 -5.62 -4.20 -18.22
N ALA A 113 -5.25 -3.71 -17.03
CA ALA A 113 -5.72 -2.43 -16.51
C ALA A 113 -4.71 -1.81 -15.53
N TYR A 114 -4.64 -0.48 -15.55
CA TYR A 114 -4.08 0.35 -14.48
C TYR A 114 -5.25 0.96 -13.73
N ASP A 115 -5.57 0.40 -12.56
CA ASP A 115 -6.76 0.79 -11.78
C ASP A 115 -6.46 0.66 -10.27
N SER A 116 -6.71 1.72 -9.52
CA SER A 116 -6.58 1.75 -8.07
C SER A 116 -7.92 1.67 -7.33
N GLU A 117 -9.05 1.77 -8.06
CA GLU A 117 -10.38 1.86 -7.47
C GLU A 117 -11.12 0.50 -7.49
N THR A 118 -10.92 -0.29 -8.56
CA THR A 118 -11.64 -1.54 -8.77
C THR A 118 -10.73 -2.74 -9.04
N ASN A 119 -9.45 -2.61 -8.68
CA ASN A 119 -8.44 -3.64 -8.90
C ASN A 119 -8.76 -4.96 -8.17
N ASP A 120 -9.35 -4.87 -6.98
CA ASP A 120 -9.87 -5.98 -6.19
C ASP A 120 -11.03 -6.70 -6.90
N GLU A 121 -11.96 -5.97 -7.52
CA GLU A 121 -13.06 -6.56 -8.30
C GLU A 121 -12.54 -7.35 -9.50
N LEU A 122 -11.47 -6.89 -10.17
CA LEU A 122 -10.85 -7.57 -11.30
C LEU A 122 -10.28 -8.93 -10.91
N ILE A 123 -9.63 -9.05 -9.76
CA ILE A 123 -9.06 -10.33 -9.32
C ILE A 123 -10.15 -11.25 -8.73
N ILE A 124 -11.12 -10.70 -7.99
CA ILE A 124 -12.26 -11.47 -7.45
C ILE A 124 -13.08 -12.08 -8.58
N SER A 125 -13.34 -11.33 -9.66
CA SER A 125 -14.08 -11.84 -10.83
C SER A 125 -13.28 -12.83 -11.68
N GLY A 126 -11.94 -12.93 -11.48
CA GLY A 126 -11.03 -13.73 -12.31
C GLY A 126 -10.69 -13.10 -13.66
N GLU A 127 -11.02 -11.82 -13.85
CA GLU A 127 -10.57 -11.06 -15.01
C GLU A 127 -9.06 -10.84 -15.01
N THR A 128 -8.48 -10.67 -13.83
CA THR A 128 -7.03 -10.74 -13.60
C THR A 128 -6.71 -11.92 -12.68
N VAL A 129 -5.47 -12.36 -12.68
CA VAL A 129 -4.97 -13.44 -11.80
C VAL A 129 -3.73 -13.00 -11.02
N LEU A 130 -3.19 -11.84 -11.35
CA LEU A 130 -2.11 -11.12 -10.66
C LEU A 130 -2.48 -9.64 -10.62
N GLY A 131 -2.34 -9.01 -9.47
CA GLY A 131 -2.64 -7.58 -9.31
C GLY A 131 -1.68 -6.90 -8.37
N HIS A 132 -0.98 -5.84 -8.81
CA HIS A 132 -0.29 -4.93 -7.90
C HIS A 132 -1.33 -4.29 -6.97
N MET A 133 -1.21 -4.47 -5.67
CA MET A 133 -2.32 -4.18 -4.75
C MET A 133 -1.82 -3.80 -3.35
N TRP A 134 -2.56 -2.95 -2.67
CA TRP A 134 -2.36 -2.68 -1.25
C TRP A 134 -2.80 -3.86 -0.38
N THR A 135 -2.14 -4.04 0.76
CA THR A 135 -2.39 -5.16 1.68
C THR A 135 -3.87 -5.33 2.00
N GLY A 136 -4.56 -4.26 2.42
CA GLY A 136 -5.96 -4.37 2.86
C GLY A 136 -6.89 -4.88 1.78
N ASP A 137 -6.75 -4.35 0.56
CA ASP A 137 -7.56 -4.76 -0.58
C ASP A 137 -7.29 -6.21 -0.96
N ALA A 138 -6.02 -6.63 -0.91
CA ALA A 138 -5.66 -8.02 -1.18
C ALA A 138 -6.18 -8.99 -0.09
N ILE A 139 -6.07 -8.62 1.19
CA ILE A 139 -6.57 -9.45 2.31
C ILE A 139 -8.10 -9.57 2.24
N THR A 140 -8.81 -8.47 1.98
CA THR A 140 -10.29 -8.51 1.83
C THR A 140 -10.71 -9.27 0.57
N SER A 141 -9.95 -9.17 -0.54
CA SER A 141 -10.16 -9.99 -1.74
C SER A 141 -10.00 -11.49 -1.48
N GLY A 142 -9.14 -11.87 -0.53
CA GLY A 142 -8.94 -13.26 -0.08
C GLY A 142 -9.95 -13.73 0.96
N SER A 143 -10.87 -12.87 1.41
CA SER A 143 -11.83 -13.17 2.46
C SER A 143 -13.25 -13.42 1.93
N PRO A 144 -13.79 -14.65 2.00
CA PRO A 144 -15.19 -14.92 1.62
C PRO A 144 -16.19 -14.11 2.44
N ASP A 145 -15.90 -13.81 3.70
CA ASP A 145 -16.75 -13.00 4.57
C ASP A 145 -16.85 -11.53 4.11
N ALA A 146 -15.81 -11.04 3.41
CA ALA A 146 -15.80 -9.73 2.77
C ALA A 146 -16.32 -9.76 1.30
N GLY A 147 -16.76 -10.92 0.80
CA GLY A 147 -17.20 -11.09 -0.59
C GLY A 147 -16.10 -11.49 -1.56
N GLY A 148 -14.89 -11.75 -1.05
CA GLY A 148 -13.74 -12.22 -1.82
C GLY A 148 -13.73 -13.74 -2.03
N ARG A 149 -12.57 -14.27 -2.41
CA ARG A 149 -12.33 -15.69 -2.68
C ARG A 149 -11.09 -16.19 -1.94
N GLU A 150 -11.18 -17.33 -1.24
CA GLU A 150 -10.10 -17.90 -0.44
C GLU A 150 -8.85 -18.30 -1.25
N GLU A 151 -8.96 -18.41 -2.57
CA GLU A 151 -7.83 -18.69 -3.46
C GLU A 151 -7.00 -17.44 -3.79
N ILE A 152 -7.46 -16.24 -3.40
CA ILE A 152 -6.68 -15.02 -3.58
C ILE A 152 -5.76 -14.85 -2.38
N ASP A 153 -4.46 -14.78 -2.67
CA ASP A 153 -3.42 -14.60 -1.68
C ASP A 153 -2.66 -13.29 -1.91
N TYR A 154 -1.99 -12.78 -0.88
CA TYR A 154 -1.15 -11.60 -0.95
C TYR A 154 0.32 -11.95 -0.78
N VAL A 155 1.17 -11.36 -1.60
CA VAL A 155 2.61 -11.64 -1.63
C VAL A 155 3.39 -10.34 -1.47
N ILE A 156 4.28 -10.31 -0.48
CA ILE A 156 5.31 -9.27 -0.34
C ILE A 156 6.55 -9.75 -1.10
N PRO A 157 7.00 -9.04 -2.15
CA PRO A 157 8.16 -9.45 -2.93
C PRO A 157 9.46 -9.41 -2.11
N THR A 158 10.38 -10.33 -2.41
CA THR A 158 11.70 -10.43 -1.72
C THR A 158 12.61 -9.26 -2.03
N GLU A 159 12.43 -8.58 -3.17
CA GLU A 159 13.12 -7.34 -3.51
C GLU A 159 12.70 -6.18 -2.57
N GLY A 160 11.60 -6.37 -1.84
CA GLY A 160 10.93 -5.38 -1.03
C GLY A 160 9.74 -4.74 -1.74
N CYS A 161 9.02 -3.90 -1.03
CA CYS A 161 7.92 -3.11 -1.56
C CYS A 161 7.74 -1.83 -0.74
N THR A 162 6.80 -1.02 -1.16
CA THR A 162 6.38 0.17 -0.41
C THR A 162 5.78 -0.23 0.93
N ILE A 163 6.13 0.51 1.98
CA ILE A 163 5.37 0.61 3.23
C ILE A 163 4.76 2.02 3.29
N PHE A 164 3.49 2.12 3.62
CA PHE A 164 2.77 3.39 3.71
C PHE A 164 2.01 3.52 5.02
N GLN A 165 1.58 4.73 5.32
CA GLN A 165 0.78 5.05 6.50
C GLN A 165 -0.28 6.08 6.16
N ASP A 166 -1.53 5.73 6.45
CA ASP A 166 -2.64 6.68 6.42
C ASP A 166 -2.66 7.50 7.70
N ASN A 167 -2.96 8.77 7.56
CA ASN A 167 -2.99 9.70 8.67
C ASN A 167 -4.27 10.51 8.69
N LEU A 168 -4.84 10.67 9.88
CA LEU A 168 -5.90 11.61 10.12
C LEU A 168 -5.32 12.99 10.43
N MET A 169 -5.89 14.02 9.84
CA MET A 169 -5.51 15.42 10.10
C MET A 169 -6.73 16.35 10.07
N VAL A 170 -6.59 17.52 10.66
CA VAL A 170 -7.66 18.55 10.66
C VAL A 170 -7.22 19.74 9.82
N PRO A 171 -7.94 20.09 8.73
CA PRO A 171 -7.66 21.30 7.95
C PRO A 171 -7.71 22.56 8.81
N ALA A 172 -6.86 23.55 8.49
CA ALA A 172 -6.78 24.80 9.28
C ALA A 172 -8.10 25.58 9.34
N ALA A 173 -8.93 25.49 8.30
CA ALA A 173 -10.22 26.16 8.19
C ALA A 173 -11.41 25.27 8.60
N ALA A 174 -11.18 24.13 9.26
CA ALA A 174 -12.26 23.23 9.67
C ALA A 174 -13.19 23.91 10.67
N PRO A 175 -14.51 23.99 10.42
CA PRO A 175 -15.45 24.69 11.30
C PRO A 175 -15.69 23.97 12.64
N ASN A 176 -15.42 22.66 12.70
CA ASN A 176 -15.68 21.80 13.84
C ASN A 176 -14.41 21.04 14.27
N ALA A 177 -13.26 21.71 14.33
CA ALA A 177 -11.96 21.12 14.60
C ALA A 177 -11.93 20.32 15.91
N TYR A 178 -12.53 20.85 16.98
CA TYR A 178 -12.61 20.13 18.26
C TYR A 178 -13.38 18.80 18.14
N THR A 179 -14.52 18.81 17.46
CA THR A 179 -15.33 17.60 17.25
C THR A 179 -14.56 16.57 16.40
N ALA A 180 -13.80 17.03 15.40
CA ALA A 180 -12.94 16.16 14.60
C ALA A 180 -11.87 15.48 15.47
N MET A 181 -11.20 16.23 16.35
CA MET A 181 -10.21 15.66 17.28
C MET A 181 -10.82 14.67 18.28
N VAL A 182 -12.04 14.95 18.78
CA VAL A 182 -12.78 14.00 19.63
C VAL A 182 -13.10 12.72 18.85
N PHE A 183 -13.51 12.83 17.59
CA PHE A 183 -13.76 11.66 16.73
C PHE A 183 -12.47 10.89 16.43
N MET A 184 -11.36 11.57 16.12
CA MET A 184 -10.05 10.92 15.99
C MET A 184 -9.68 10.13 17.25
N ASN A 185 -9.87 10.72 18.43
CA ASN A 185 -9.61 10.03 19.69
C ASN A 185 -10.51 8.81 19.88
N TYR A 186 -11.77 8.88 19.43
CA TYR A 186 -12.71 7.75 19.46
C TYR A 186 -12.24 6.60 18.57
N LEU A 187 -11.79 6.89 17.35
CA LEU A 187 -11.25 5.87 16.42
C LEU A 187 -10.03 5.15 16.98
N HIS A 188 -9.36 5.75 17.97
CA HIS A 188 -8.17 5.20 18.62
C HIS A 188 -8.42 4.58 19.99
N PHE A 189 -9.68 4.39 20.41
CA PHE A 189 -9.97 3.44 21.49
C PHE A 189 -9.54 2.05 21.02
N PRO A 190 -8.83 1.26 21.87
CA PRO A 190 -8.27 -0.01 21.46
C PRO A 190 -9.26 -0.95 20.76
N GLU A 191 -10.46 -1.08 21.31
CA GLU A 191 -11.51 -1.94 20.77
C GLU A 191 -12.03 -1.44 19.42
N VAL A 192 -12.14 -0.11 19.25
CA VAL A 192 -12.61 0.50 17.99
C VAL A 192 -11.54 0.37 16.91
N ALA A 193 -10.27 0.63 17.27
CA ALA A 193 -9.15 0.49 16.36
C ALA A 193 -8.96 -0.97 15.88
N ALA A 194 -9.20 -1.95 16.77
CA ALA A 194 -9.17 -3.37 16.42
C ALA A 194 -10.28 -3.71 15.41
N GLN A 195 -11.54 -3.33 15.70
CA GLN A 195 -12.67 -3.59 14.81
C GLN A 195 -12.46 -2.97 13.43
N ASN A 196 -11.92 -1.73 13.39
CA ASN A 196 -11.64 -1.06 12.12
C ASN A 196 -10.55 -1.81 11.32
N ALA A 197 -9.45 -2.20 11.98
CA ALA A 197 -8.35 -2.92 11.33
C ALA A 197 -8.81 -4.27 10.75
N GLU A 198 -9.58 -5.03 11.51
CA GLU A 198 -10.14 -6.31 11.06
C GLU A 198 -11.10 -6.14 9.87
N TYR A 199 -11.91 -5.06 9.89
CA TYR A 199 -12.89 -4.81 8.83
C TYR A 199 -12.23 -4.44 7.49
N VAL A 200 -11.15 -3.64 7.53
CA VAL A 200 -10.49 -3.15 6.32
C VAL A 200 -9.29 -3.99 5.90
N GLY A 201 -8.86 -4.97 6.71
CA GLY A 201 -7.72 -5.84 6.40
C GLY A 201 -6.34 -5.17 6.54
N TYR A 202 -6.26 -3.94 7.07
CA TYR A 202 -5.00 -3.24 7.32
C TYR A 202 -4.50 -3.41 8.75
N PRO A 203 -3.18 -3.45 8.98
CA PRO A 203 -2.63 -3.46 10.32
C PRO A 203 -2.90 -2.15 11.06
N SER A 204 -3.24 -2.27 12.35
CA SER A 204 -3.45 -1.12 13.21
C SER A 204 -2.13 -0.56 13.72
N PRO A 205 -1.91 0.76 13.68
CA PRO A 205 -0.78 1.40 14.34
C PRO A 205 -0.95 1.49 15.87
N ASN A 206 -2.10 1.11 16.41
CA ASN A 206 -2.42 1.16 17.82
C ASN A 206 -2.01 -0.13 18.53
N LYS A 207 -0.88 -0.10 19.26
CA LYS A 207 -0.37 -1.29 19.97
C LYS A 207 -1.34 -1.86 21.02
N ALA A 208 -2.20 -1.00 21.63
CA ALA A 208 -3.19 -1.46 22.59
C ALA A 208 -4.36 -2.18 21.92
N ALA A 209 -4.63 -1.94 20.63
CA ALA A 209 -5.64 -2.64 19.85
C ALA A 209 -5.30 -4.13 19.66
N LYS A 210 -4.02 -4.50 19.71
CA LYS A 210 -3.58 -5.91 19.54
C LYS A 210 -4.18 -6.87 20.56
N GLU A 211 -4.60 -6.38 21.74
CA GLU A 211 -5.29 -7.20 22.73
C GLU A 211 -6.72 -7.60 22.30
N PHE A 212 -7.29 -6.90 21.32
CA PHE A 212 -8.65 -7.06 20.82
C PHE A 212 -8.73 -7.62 19.39
N ILE A 213 -7.61 -7.67 18.67
CA ILE A 213 -7.52 -8.23 17.31
C ILE A 213 -7.42 -9.77 17.41
N ASP A 214 -8.07 -10.47 16.48
CA ASP A 214 -7.99 -11.93 16.40
C ASP A 214 -6.51 -12.36 16.34
N PRO A 215 -6.07 -13.28 17.23
CA PRO A 215 -4.71 -13.81 17.20
C PRO A 215 -4.29 -14.41 15.87
N ALA A 216 -5.21 -14.90 15.05
CA ALA A 216 -4.91 -15.42 13.71
C ALA A 216 -4.49 -14.29 12.76
N ILE A 217 -5.12 -13.12 12.85
CA ILE A 217 -4.75 -11.92 12.07
C ILE A 217 -3.41 -11.38 12.54
N LEU A 218 -3.16 -11.34 13.86
CA LEU A 218 -1.87 -10.91 14.40
C LEU A 218 -0.70 -11.83 14.00
N ALA A 219 -0.99 -13.10 13.75
CA ALA A 219 -0.01 -14.08 13.31
C ALA A 219 0.13 -14.15 11.77
N ASP A 220 -0.69 -13.43 11.03
CA ASP A 220 -0.62 -13.39 9.58
C ASP A 220 0.51 -12.44 9.11
N GLU A 221 1.59 -13.03 8.61
CA GLU A 221 2.78 -12.30 8.14
C GLU A 221 2.50 -11.42 6.92
N ARG A 222 1.38 -11.61 6.25
CA ARG A 222 0.92 -10.75 5.14
C ARG A 222 0.41 -9.41 5.66
N VAL A 223 -0.21 -9.42 6.85
CA VAL A 223 -0.75 -8.23 7.54
C VAL A 223 0.29 -7.63 8.48
N TYR A 224 0.95 -8.45 9.29
CA TYR A 224 1.99 -8.06 10.24
C TYR A 224 3.33 -8.71 9.89
N PRO A 225 4.05 -8.18 8.87
CA PRO A 225 5.29 -8.79 8.41
C PRO A 225 6.36 -8.88 9.50
N PRO A 226 7.15 -9.96 9.54
CA PRO A 226 8.23 -10.09 10.50
C PRO A 226 9.35 -9.08 10.24
N ALA A 227 10.19 -8.83 11.25
CA ALA A 227 11.25 -7.82 11.18
C ALA A 227 12.22 -8.01 10.02
N GLU A 228 12.45 -9.24 9.58
CA GLU A 228 13.27 -9.55 8.41
C GLU A 228 12.66 -8.95 7.13
N VAL A 229 11.36 -9.18 6.90
CA VAL A 229 10.63 -8.61 5.76
C VAL A 229 10.57 -7.09 5.88
N MET A 230 10.23 -6.57 7.07
CA MET A 230 10.18 -5.12 7.32
C MET A 230 11.49 -4.40 6.96
N SER A 231 12.64 -5.06 7.08
CA SER A 231 13.94 -4.47 6.77
C SER A 231 14.17 -4.21 5.26
N HIS A 232 13.36 -4.81 4.39
CA HIS A 232 13.40 -4.63 2.93
C HIS A 232 12.32 -3.66 2.43
N LEU A 233 11.40 -3.22 3.30
CA LEU A 233 10.36 -2.28 2.93
C LEU A 233 10.90 -0.85 2.93
N GLN A 234 10.34 0.00 2.06
CA GLN A 234 10.75 1.39 1.94
C GLN A 234 9.54 2.32 2.06
N TRP A 235 9.67 3.35 2.89
CA TRP A 235 8.69 4.44 2.97
C TRP A 235 8.73 5.29 1.70
N ILE A 236 7.56 5.71 1.20
CA ILE A 236 7.51 6.76 0.17
C ILE A 236 7.90 8.07 0.84
N GLU A 237 9.05 8.62 0.44
CA GLU A 237 9.57 9.88 0.96
C GLU A 237 9.32 11.04 -0.02
N ASP A 238 9.46 12.27 0.49
CA ASP A 238 9.49 13.44 -0.36
C ASP A 238 10.80 13.46 -1.18
N VAL A 239 10.67 13.39 -2.49
CA VAL A 239 11.80 13.43 -3.43
C VAL A 239 12.19 14.85 -3.83
N GLY A 240 11.59 15.86 -3.18
CA GLY A 240 11.89 17.28 -3.40
C GLY A 240 11.74 17.69 -4.86
N ASP A 241 12.75 18.39 -5.41
CA ASP A 241 12.73 18.88 -6.81
C ASP A 241 12.62 17.74 -7.85
N ALA A 242 12.95 16.50 -7.47
CA ALA A 242 12.79 15.36 -8.38
C ALA A 242 11.32 14.95 -8.61
N LEU A 243 10.36 15.50 -7.85
CA LEU A 243 8.93 15.24 -8.07
C LEU A 243 8.51 15.62 -9.51
N GLU A 244 9.00 16.75 -10.03
CA GLU A 244 8.74 17.14 -11.43
C GLU A 244 9.25 16.10 -12.45
N LEU A 245 10.29 15.36 -12.10
CA LEU A 245 10.82 14.29 -12.93
C LEU A 245 9.91 13.05 -12.89
N TYR A 246 9.40 12.70 -11.71
CA TYR A 246 8.40 11.63 -11.54
C TYR A 246 7.13 11.93 -12.34
N ASP A 247 6.53 13.11 -12.14
CA ASP A 247 5.34 13.58 -12.87
C ASP A 247 5.53 13.50 -14.40
N ARG A 248 6.71 13.91 -14.89
CA ARG A 248 7.04 13.85 -16.31
C ARG A 248 7.12 12.41 -16.80
N VAL A 249 7.87 11.56 -16.11
CA VAL A 249 8.07 10.16 -16.47
C VAL A 249 6.73 9.42 -16.48
N TRP A 250 5.89 9.65 -15.47
CA TRP A 250 4.55 9.08 -15.39
C TRP A 250 3.64 9.56 -16.52
N THR A 251 3.64 10.86 -16.82
CA THR A 251 2.87 11.44 -17.94
C THR A 251 3.30 10.85 -19.27
N GLU A 252 4.61 10.72 -19.53
CA GLU A 252 5.15 10.11 -20.72
C GLU A 252 4.77 8.62 -20.82
N PHE A 253 4.85 7.90 -19.71
CA PHE A 253 4.38 6.51 -19.62
C PHE A 253 2.89 6.39 -19.98
N LYS A 254 2.02 7.17 -19.32
CA LYS A 254 0.57 7.14 -19.58
C LYS A 254 0.25 7.52 -21.04
N ALA A 255 0.99 8.47 -21.62
CA ALA A 255 0.85 8.83 -23.02
C ALA A 255 1.27 7.70 -24.00
N ALA A 256 2.29 6.91 -23.63
CA ALA A 256 2.77 5.81 -24.44
C ALA A 256 1.84 4.59 -24.43
N VAL A 257 1.18 4.32 -23.29
CA VAL A 257 0.29 3.14 -23.12
C VAL A 257 -1.17 3.44 -23.46
N GLY A 258 -1.56 4.70 -23.59
CA GLY A 258 -2.93 5.10 -23.87
C GLY A 258 -3.85 4.97 -22.66
N SER A 259 -5.16 5.02 -22.90
CA SER A 259 -6.18 4.80 -21.88
C SER A 259 -6.44 3.30 -21.68
N GLN A 260 -5.52 2.61 -21.05
CA GLN A 260 -5.75 1.26 -20.55
C GLN A 260 -6.33 1.30 -19.16
#